data_3b1820f384539aa00d9b9348a2358eba
#
_entry.id   3b1820f384539aa00d9b9348a2358eba
#
_cell.length_a   1.000
_cell.length_b   1.000
_cell.length_c   1.000
_cell.angle_alpha   90.00
_cell.angle_beta   90.00
_cell.angle_gamma   90.00
#
_symmetry.space_group_name_H-M   'P 1'
#
loop_
_entity.id
_entity.type
_entity.pdbx_description
1 polymer ?
#
loop_
_entity_poly.entity_id
_entity_poly.type
_entity_poly.pdbx_seq_one_letter_code
_entity_poly.pdbx_strand_id
1 'polypeptide(L)'
;MGGLYYICAFTIAFGFSTGSQIIMARRNGERNYKEVGPVMIQGVFFLFMLAAVMFTLSRLFAGDIMRILISSDTILNATEEFLDWRVFGFFFSFVNVMFRALFIGITRTKVLTLNAIVMALTNVLLDYLLIFGNCGFPELGVKGAAIASVMAEAVSIVFYMVYTRMTVDIKKYALNQFRSFDVKLLRRVLDISIFTMLQYFISLSTYFMLFVAVEHLGQRELAVANIVRSVYIVLLIPVNSLSTATNTFVSNSIGAGHKDQVIPIIRHITWISLGIMAVFVSVTCLIPSTILSVYTNDVTLIQASIPSLYVISGALLIGAVANIVFNGVTGTGNTRSAFVMELATLVFYTLFIYVVGMRLHMPVAICFMTEVVYYTGLLVASVIYLKKASWQNKKI
;
A
#
# COMPACT_ATOMS: atom_id res chain seq x y z
N MET A 1 15.93 7.38 5.00
CA MET A 1 15.19 8.60 4.56
C MET A 1 14.81 8.54 3.08
N GLY A 2 15.74 8.34 2.13
CA GLY A 2 15.41 8.30 0.69
C GLY A 2 14.30 7.32 0.29
N GLY A 3 14.27 6.12 0.89
CA GLY A 3 13.20 5.15 0.66
C GLY A 3 11.81 5.63 1.11
N LEU A 4 11.72 6.38 2.21
CA LEU A 4 10.47 6.96 2.70
C LEU A 4 9.93 8.04 1.74
N TYR A 5 10.81 8.90 1.23
CA TYR A 5 10.46 9.87 0.20
C TYR A 5 9.86 9.19 -1.02
N TYR A 6 10.53 8.13 -1.50
CA TYR A 6 10.06 7.37 -2.64
C TYR A 6 8.69 6.71 -2.40
N ILE A 7 8.47 6.13 -1.22
CA ILE A 7 7.20 5.52 -0.84
C ILE A 7 6.07 6.58 -0.80
N CYS A 8 6.31 7.77 -0.26
CA CYS A 8 5.32 8.85 -0.26
C CYS A 8 4.85 9.22 -1.68
N ALA A 9 5.79 9.35 -2.62
CA ALA A 9 5.44 9.60 -4.02
C ALA A 9 4.71 8.41 -4.67
N PHE A 10 5.13 7.18 -4.35
CA PHE A 10 4.54 5.95 -4.85
C PHE A 10 3.08 5.76 -4.42
N THR A 11 2.69 6.22 -3.20
CA THR A 11 1.29 6.07 -2.71
C THR A 11 0.29 6.77 -3.62
N ILE A 12 0.67 7.86 -4.28
CA ILE A 12 -0.18 8.57 -5.23
C ILE A 12 -0.51 7.67 -6.43
N ALA A 13 0.51 7.07 -7.03
CA ALA A 13 0.31 6.13 -8.14
C ALA A 13 -0.46 4.88 -7.72
N PHE A 14 -0.17 4.37 -6.52
CA PHE A 14 -0.87 3.23 -5.95
C PHE A 14 -2.37 3.54 -5.75
N GLY A 15 -2.71 4.72 -5.24
CA GLY A 15 -4.09 5.18 -5.11
C GLY A 15 -4.81 5.29 -6.46
N PHE A 16 -4.15 5.84 -7.49
CA PHE A 16 -4.70 5.88 -8.85
C PHE A 16 -4.95 4.47 -9.39
N SER A 17 -4.00 3.57 -9.21
CA SER A 17 -4.13 2.18 -9.68
C SER A 17 -5.29 1.44 -8.99
N THR A 18 -5.53 1.72 -7.70
CA THR A 18 -6.66 1.14 -6.95
C THR A 18 -8.01 1.62 -7.50
N GLY A 19 -8.15 2.90 -7.82
CA GLY A 19 -9.35 3.41 -8.49
C GLY A 19 -9.56 2.79 -9.88
N SER A 20 -8.50 2.68 -10.66
CA SER A 20 -8.52 2.00 -11.97
C SER A 20 -8.89 0.52 -11.84
N GLN A 21 -8.39 -0.18 -10.81
CA GLN A 21 -8.73 -1.57 -10.48
C GLN A 21 -10.23 -1.75 -10.25
N ILE A 22 -10.87 -0.84 -9.50
CA ILE A 22 -12.31 -0.88 -9.22
C ILE A 22 -13.11 -0.82 -10.53
N ILE A 23 -12.72 0.08 -11.45
CA ILE A 23 -13.38 0.22 -12.75
C ILE A 23 -13.18 -1.04 -13.60
N MET A 24 -11.93 -1.51 -13.71
CA MET A 24 -11.63 -2.73 -14.48
C MET A 24 -12.36 -3.95 -13.92
N ALA A 25 -12.44 -4.09 -12.58
CA ALA A 25 -13.21 -5.14 -11.92
C ALA A 25 -14.71 -5.02 -12.23
N ARG A 26 -15.26 -3.81 -12.23
CA ARG A 26 -16.66 -3.57 -12.59
C ARG A 26 -16.95 -3.98 -14.03
N ARG A 27 -16.12 -3.53 -14.99
CA ARG A 27 -16.26 -3.90 -16.41
C ARG A 27 -16.09 -5.40 -16.65
N ASN A 28 -15.20 -6.03 -15.91
CA ASN A 28 -15.03 -7.48 -15.96
C ASN A 28 -16.30 -8.22 -15.48
N GLY A 29 -16.92 -7.76 -14.40
CA GLY A 29 -18.19 -8.30 -13.90
C GLY A 29 -19.35 -8.09 -14.86
N GLU A 30 -19.46 -6.93 -15.49
CA GLU A 30 -20.43 -6.59 -16.54
C GLU A 30 -20.24 -7.41 -17.83
N ARG A 31 -19.16 -8.21 -17.92
CA ARG A 31 -18.71 -8.87 -19.16
C ARG A 31 -18.37 -7.91 -20.29
N ASN A 32 -18.23 -6.63 -19.98
CA ASN A 32 -17.80 -5.60 -20.93
C ASN A 32 -16.27 -5.54 -21.00
N TYR A 33 -15.68 -6.64 -21.42
CA TYR A 33 -14.23 -6.86 -21.41
C TYR A 33 -13.45 -5.86 -22.25
N LYS A 34 -14.05 -5.36 -23.34
CA LYS A 34 -13.42 -4.42 -24.28
C LYS A 34 -13.19 -3.02 -23.67
N GLU A 35 -13.82 -2.70 -22.56
CA GLU A 35 -13.61 -1.46 -21.81
C GLU A 35 -12.43 -1.54 -20.82
N VAL A 36 -11.92 -2.75 -20.54
CA VAL A 36 -10.80 -2.94 -19.61
C VAL A 36 -9.48 -2.41 -20.18
N GLY A 37 -9.20 -2.72 -21.45
CA GLY A 37 -7.97 -2.28 -22.13
C GLY A 37 -7.82 -0.76 -22.21
N PRO A 38 -8.84 0.00 -22.65
CA PRO A 38 -8.79 1.46 -22.64
C PRO A 38 -8.47 2.06 -21.26
N VAL A 39 -9.05 1.53 -20.16
CA VAL A 39 -8.73 1.97 -18.79
C VAL A 39 -7.28 1.68 -18.46
N MET A 40 -6.78 0.46 -18.79
CA MET A 40 -5.39 0.08 -18.57
C MET A 40 -4.41 0.98 -19.32
N ILE A 41 -4.62 1.15 -20.64
CA ILE A 41 -3.71 1.90 -21.52
C ILE A 41 -3.66 3.38 -21.13
N GLN A 42 -4.81 4.00 -20.89
CA GLN A 42 -4.86 5.40 -20.48
C GLN A 42 -4.32 5.59 -19.05
N GLY A 43 -4.55 4.63 -18.17
CA GLY A 43 -3.97 4.64 -16.83
C GLY A 43 -2.44 4.57 -16.87
N VAL A 44 -1.87 3.70 -17.69
CA VAL A 44 -0.40 3.62 -17.91
C VAL A 44 0.12 4.95 -18.45
N PHE A 45 -0.54 5.54 -19.46
CA PHE A 45 -0.11 6.82 -20.01
C PHE A 45 -0.17 7.94 -18.98
N PHE A 46 -1.28 8.04 -18.22
CA PHE A 46 -1.42 9.03 -17.16
C PHE A 46 -0.34 8.87 -16.06
N LEU A 47 -0.12 7.64 -15.60
CA LEU A 47 0.90 7.39 -14.57
C LEU A 47 2.32 7.60 -15.09
N PHE A 48 2.58 7.34 -16.37
CA PHE A 48 3.88 7.66 -16.97
C PHE A 48 4.12 9.17 -17.02
N MET A 49 3.10 9.96 -17.36
CA MET A 49 3.18 11.42 -17.29
C MET A 49 3.34 11.92 -15.86
N LEU A 50 2.62 11.32 -14.90
CA LEU A 50 2.77 11.64 -13.49
C LEU A 50 4.17 11.27 -12.98
N ALA A 51 4.74 10.14 -13.43
CA ALA A 51 6.11 9.75 -13.12
C ALA A 51 7.12 10.79 -13.63
N ALA A 52 6.92 11.34 -14.83
CA ALA A 52 7.77 12.40 -15.38
C ALA A 52 7.69 13.69 -14.52
N VAL A 53 6.49 14.06 -14.08
CA VAL A 53 6.31 15.20 -13.16
C VAL A 53 7.00 14.93 -11.82
N MET A 54 6.77 13.77 -11.20
CA MET A 54 7.39 13.41 -9.92
C MET A 54 8.91 13.29 -10.02
N PHE A 55 9.42 12.76 -11.13
CA PHE A 55 10.85 12.72 -11.42
C PHE A 55 11.44 14.14 -11.46
N THR A 56 10.80 15.03 -12.24
CA THR A 56 11.26 16.41 -12.39
C THR A 56 11.23 17.17 -11.05
N LEU A 57 10.12 17.05 -10.31
CA LEU A 57 10.00 17.68 -8.99
C LEU A 57 11.05 17.11 -8.00
N SER A 58 11.29 15.80 -8.04
CA SER A 58 12.32 15.18 -7.20
C SER A 58 13.72 15.66 -7.57
N ARG A 59 14.04 15.79 -8.86
CA ARG A 59 15.35 16.31 -9.30
C ARG A 59 15.59 17.76 -8.89
N LEU A 60 14.51 18.57 -8.83
CA LEU A 60 14.60 19.98 -8.48
C LEU A 60 14.61 20.23 -6.96
N PHE A 61 13.82 19.47 -6.19
CA PHE A 61 13.51 19.83 -4.81
C PHE A 61 13.90 18.76 -3.76
N ALA A 62 14.20 17.50 -4.17
CA ALA A 62 14.45 16.45 -3.17
C ALA A 62 15.69 16.75 -2.31
N GLY A 63 16.76 17.31 -2.89
CA GLY A 63 17.94 17.74 -2.14
C GLY A 63 17.61 18.77 -1.07
N ASP A 64 16.87 19.82 -1.41
CA ASP A 64 16.49 20.86 -0.46
C ASP A 64 15.56 20.33 0.65
N ILE A 65 14.62 19.45 0.28
CA ILE A 65 13.74 18.79 1.25
C ILE A 65 14.56 17.92 2.21
N MET A 66 15.52 17.15 1.69
CA MET A 66 16.36 16.29 2.53
C MET A 66 17.26 17.10 3.47
N ARG A 67 17.80 18.24 3.03
CA ARG A 67 18.60 19.16 3.88
C ARG A 67 17.81 19.74 5.06
N ILE A 68 16.51 19.96 4.88
CA ILE A 68 15.64 20.41 5.98
C ILE A 68 15.38 19.27 6.98
N LEU A 69 15.31 18.02 6.51
CA LEU A 69 14.90 16.87 7.32
C LEU A 69 16.08 16.12 7.96
N ILE A 70 17.30 16.26 7.43
CA ILE A 70 18.46 15.47 7.85
C ILE A 70 19.55 16.41 8.36
N SER A 71 19.90 16.28 9.64
CA SER A 71 20.93 17.11 10.29
C SER A 71 22.36 16.56 10.11
N SER A 72 22.52 15.30 9.70
CA SER A 72 23.83 14.67 9.52
C SER A 72 24.25 14.71 8.06
N ASP A 73 25.39 15.36 7.76
CA ASP A 73 25.92 15.48 6.41
C ASP A 73 26.22 14.12 5.77
N THR A 74 26.70 13.14 6.55
CA THR A 74 26.98 11.78 6.06
C THR A 74 25.70 11.08 5.60
N ILE A 75 24.62 11.20 6.38
CA ILE A 75 23.33 10.62 6.04
C ILE A 75 22.69 11.37 4.87
N LEU A 76 22.85 12.69 4.82
CA LEU A 76 22.35 13.52 3.74
C LEU A 76 22.98 13.12 2.41
N ASN A 77 24.32 13.08 2.34
CA ASN A 77 25.05 12.70 1.13
C ASN A 77 24.65 11.29 0.64
N ALA A 78 24.57 10.29 1.53
CA ALA A 78 24.13 8.95 1.18
C ALA A 78 22.66 8.94 0.70
N THR A 79 21.80 9.81 1.25
CA THR A 79 20.39 9.91 0.83
C THR A 79 20.27 10.58 -0.54
N GLU A 80 21.05 11.64 -0.81
CA GLU A 80 21.09 12.32 -2.11
C GLU A 80 21.59 11.34 -3.19
N GLU A 81 22.70 10.63 -2.92
CA GLU A 81 23.24 9.60 -3.84
C GLU A 81 22.23 8.49 -4.14
N PHE A 82 21.49 8.02 -3.13
CA PHE A 82 20.42 7.04 -3.32
C PHE A 82 19.30 7.59 -4.19
N LEU A 83 18.81 8.81 -3.90
CA LEU A 83 17.69 9.41 -4.61
C LEU A 83 18.03 9.75 -6.06
N ASP A 84 19.27 10.15 -6.36
CA ASP A 84 19.74 10.44 -7.72
C ASP A 84 19.43 9.31 -8.70
N TRP A 85 19.49 8.07 -8.25
CA TRP A 85 19.19 6.89 -9.05
C TRP A 85 17.78 6.35 -8.79
N ARG A 86 17.33 6.37 -7.54
CA ARG A 86 16.05 5.77 -7.16
C ARG A 86 14.83 6.43 -7.82
N VAL A 87 14.88 7.73 -8.09
CA VAL A 87 13.80 8.48 -8.74
C VAL A 87 13.50 8.01 -10.16
N PHE A 88 14.45 7.40 -10.87
CA PHE A 88 14.18 6.73 -12.15
C PHE A 88 13.19 5.57 -12.02
N GLY A 89 13.10 4.98 -10.84
CA GLY A 89 12.13 3.94 -10.52
C GLY A 89 10.67 4.37 -10.66
N PHE A 90 10.36 5.67 -10.60
CA PHE A 90 8.98 6.14 -10.81
C PHE A 90 8.41 5.70 -12.16
N PHE A 91 9.21 5.74 -13.22
CA PHE A 91 8.76 5.32 -14.55
C PHE A 91 8.37 3.84 -14.59
N PHE A 92 9.05 3.01 -13.82
CA PHE A 92 8.79 1.58 -13.77
C PHE A 92 7.75 1.21 -12.73
N SER A 93 7.87 1.69 -11.50
CA SER A 93 6.94 1.35 -10.43
C SER A 93 5.51 1.83 -10.71
N PHE A 94 5.32 2.99 -11.33
CA PHE A 94 4.01 3.53 -11.68
C PHE A 94 3.33 2.69 -12.78
N VAL A 95 4.09 2.19 -13.74
CA VAL A 95 3.57 1.24 -14.73
C VAL A 95 3.26 -0.12 -14.09
N ASN A 96 4.12 -0.60 -13.19
CA ASN A 96 3.92 -1.86 -12.47
C ASN A 96 2.60 -1.90 -11.70
N VAL A 97 2.22 -0.80 -11.02
CA VAL A 97 0.94 -0.78 -10.28
C VAL A 97 -0.27 -0.84 -11.19
N MET A 98 -0.17 -0.38 -12.45
CA MET A 98 -1.26 -0.54 -13.42
C MET A 98 -1.40 -1.98 -13.90
N PHE A 99 -0.31 -2.71 -14.15
CA PHE A 99 -0.37 -4.14 -14.41
C PHE A 99 -0.98 -4.91 -13.23
N ARG A 100 -0.54 -4.57 -12.00
CA ARG A 100 -1.14 -5.12 -10.77
C ARG A 100 -2.66 -4.88 -10.74
N ALA A 101 -3.11 -3.66 -11.01
CA ALA A 101 -4.52 -3.30 -11.04
C ALA A 101 -5.31 -4.09 -12.10
N LEU A 102 -4.73 -4.28 -13.31
CA LEU A 102 -5.31 -5.09 -14.36
C LEU A 102 -5.54 -6.53 -13.89
N PHE A 103 -4.48 -7.20 -13.41
CA PHE A 103 -4.56 -8.61 -13.05
C PHE A 103 -5.48 -8.87 -11.85
N ILE A 104 -5.53 -7.95 -10.89
CA ILE A 104 -6.47 -8.02 -9.79
C ILE A 104 -7.90 -7.80 -10.31
N GLY A 105 -8.12 -6.78 -11.15
CA GLY A 105 -9.42 -6.43 -11.71
C GLY A 105 -10.04 -7.58 -12.53
N ILE A 106 -9.23 -8.31 -13.31
CA ILE A 106 -9.68 -9.48 -14.08
C ILE A 106 -9.59 -10.80 -13.30
N THR A 107 -9.33 -10.73 -11.98
CA THR A 107 -9.27 -11.89 -11.04
C THR A 107 -8.19 -12.94 -11.37
N ARG A 108 -7.07 -12.53 -11.99
CA ARG A 108 -5.93 -13.39 -12.31
C ARG A 108 -4.71 -13.10 -11.43
N THR A 109 -4.84 -13.30 -10.13
CA THR A 109 -3.87 -12.85 -9.13
C THR A 109 -2.59 -13.69 -9.00
N LYS A 110 -2.55 -14.93 -9.55
CA LYS A 110 -1.36 -15.80 -9.50
C LYS A 110 -0.10 -15.14 -10.07
N VAL A 111 -0.25 -14.31 -11.09
CA VAL A 111 0.86 -13.58 -11.70
C VAL A 111 1.54 -12.61 -10.72
N LEU A 112 0.80 -12.07 -9.76
CA LEU A 112 1.36 -11.13 -8.78
C LEU A 112 2.41 -11.82 -7.90
N THR A 113 2.14 -13.05 -7.47
CA THR A 113 3.10 -13.85 -6.70
C THR A 113 4.32 -14.18 -7.54
N LEU A 114 4.13 -14.62 -8.80
CA LEU A 114 5.23 -14.90 -9.71
C LEU A 114 6.09 -13.65 -9.95
N ASN A 115 5.45 -12.51 -10.20
CA ASN A 115 6.15 -11.25 -10.38
C ASN A 115 6.92 -10.81 -9.13
N ALA A 116 6.34 -10.98 -7.95
CA ALA A 116 7.02 -10.66 -6.69
C ALA A 116 8.28 -11.50 -6.50
N ILE A 117 8.22 -12.79 -6.85
CA ILE A 117 9.39 -13.70 -6.82
C ILE A 117 10.45 -13.23 -7.82
N VAL A 118 10.07 -12.95 -9.07
CA VAL A 118 10.99 -12.48 -10.11
C VAL A 118 11.66 -11.18 -9.69
N MET A 119 10.87 -10.23 -9.20
CA MET A 119 11.37 -8.93 -8.76
C MET A 119 12.32 -9.06 -7.56
N ALA A 120 11.96 -9.88 -6.57
CA ALA A 120 12.80 -10.11 -5.38
C ALA A 120 14.11 -10.80 -5.73
N LEU A 121 14.09 -11.86 -6.55
CA LEU A 121 15.30 -12.56 -6.99
C LEU A 121 16.21 -11.63 -7.81
N THR A 122 15.63 -10.82 -8.71
CA THR A 122 16.39 -9.84 -9.49
C THR A 122 17.03 -8.80 -8.57
N ASN A 123 16.29 -8.28 -7.59
CA ASN A 123 16.81 -7.29 -6.66
C ASN A 123 17.97 -7.87 -5.82
N VAL A 124 17.77 -9.04 -5.19
CA VAL A 124 18.82 -9.71 -4.40
C VAL A 124 20.09 -9.99 -5.22
N LEU A 125 19.91 -10.48 -6.46
CA LEU A 125 21.04 -10.74 -7.35
C LEU A 125 21.81 -9.45 -7.69
N LEU A 126 21.08 -8.41 -8.06
CA LEU A 126 21.70 -7.13 -8.43
C LEU A 126 22.28 -6.39 -7.21
N ASP A 127 21.67 -6.50 -6.05
CA ASP A 127 22.23 -5.99 -4.80
C ASP A 127 23.57 -6.65 -4.48
N TYR A 128 23.66 -7.99 -4.62
CA TYR A 128 24.90 -8.74 -4.43
C TYR A 128 26.00 -8.31 -5.41
N LEU A 129 25.65 -8.02 -6.66
CA LEU A 129 26.61 -7.61 -7.69
C LEU A 129 27.03 -6.15 -7.54
N LEU A 130 26.07 -5.23 -7.30
CA LEU A 130 26.30 -3.79 -7.40
C LEU A 130 26.65 -3.14 -6.06
N ILE A 131 26.12 -3.64 -4.93
CA ILE A 131 26.47 -3.09 -3.60
C ILE A 131 27.88 -3.52 -3.22
N PHE A 132 28.20 -4.81 -3.40
CA PHE A 132 29.46 -5.41 -2.92
C PHE A 132 30.54 -5.55 -4.01
N GLY A 133 30.25 -5.20 -5.26
CA GLY A 133 31.23 -5.27 -6.35
C GLY A 133 31.65 -6.68 -6.73
N ASN A 134 30.80 -7.70 -6.53
CA ASN A 134 31.13 -9.08 -6.82
C ASN A 134 31.11 -9.38 -8.33
N CYS A 135 31.77 -10.49 -8.73
CA CYS A 135 31.81 -10.96 -10.12
C CYS A 135 32.38 -9.94 -11.13
N GLY A 136 33.25 -9.03 -10.70
CA GLY A 136 33.88 -8.02 -11.58
C GLY A 136 33.08 -6.74 -11.79
N PHE A 137 31.96 -6.59 -11.10
CA PHE A 137 31.20 -5.33 -11.07
C PHE A 137 31.87 -4.31 -10.11
N PRO A 138 31.72 -3.00 -10.34
CA PRO A 138 32.20 -1.99 -9.41
C PRO A 138 31.38 -2.01 -8.11
N GLU A 139 32.04 -1.83 -6.97
CA GLU A 139 31.39 -1.61 -5.67
C GLU A 139 30.74 -0.23 -5.65
N LEU A 140 29.44 -0.18 -5.70
CA LEU A 140 28.64 1.06 -5.77
C LEU A 140 27.93 1.40 -4.46
N GLY A 141 27.99 0.53 -3.43
CA GLY A 141 27.38 0.77 -2.13
C GLY A 141 25.89 1.17 -2.22
N VAL A 142 25.53 2.29 -1.62
CA VAL A 142 24.15 2.80 -1.57
C VAL A 142 23.56 3.12 -2.95
N LYS A 143 24.38 3.64 -3.85
CA LYS A 143 24.02 3.85 -5.25
C LYS A 143 23.67 2.54 -5.95
N GLY A 144 24.44 1.48 -5.67
CA GLY A 144 24.19 0.13 -6.19
C GLY A 144 22.81 -0.40 -5.79
N ALA A 145 22.41 -0.20 -4.53
CA ALA A 145 21.09 -0.58 -4.04
C ALA A 145 19.94 0.16 -4.77
N ALA A 146 20.13 1.46 -5.06
CA ALA A 146 19.14 2.24 -5.80
C ALA A 146 18.98 1.72 -7.23
N ILE A 147 20.10 1.48 -7.93
CA ILE A 147 20.12 0.95 -9.31
C ILE A 147 19.49 -0.45 -9.35
N ALA A 148 19.85 -1.34 -8.42
CA ALA A 148 19.32 -2.69 -8.34
C ALA A 148 17.78 -2.69 -8.20
N SER A 149 17.27 -1.82 -7.34
CA SER A 149 15.83 -1.65 -7.15
C SER A 149 15.12 -1.16 -8.43
N VAL A 150 15.69 -0.17 -9.12
CA VAL A 150 15.13 0.35 -10.38
C VAL A 150 15.17 -0.71 -11.48
N MET A 151 16.25 -1.47 -11.59
CA MET A 151 16.34 -2.56 -12.56
C MET A 151 15.36 -3.69 -12.25
N ALA A 152 15.18 -4.06 -10.98
CA ALA A 152 14.19 -5.06 -10.59
C ALA A 152 12.75 -4.62 -10.97
N GLU A 153 12.41 -3.35 -10.81
CA GLU A 153 11.13 -2.79 -11.26
C GLU A 153 11.00 -2.82 -12.80
N ALA A 154 12.08 -2.56 -13.54
CA ALA A 154 12.09 -2.66 -15.00
C ALA A 154 11.88 -4.11 -15.47
N VAL A 155 12.58 -5.06 -14.86
CA VAL A 155 12.40 -6.51 -15.14
C VAL A 155 10.98 -6.95 -14.84
N SER A 156 10.37 -6.43 -13.77
CA SER A 156 8.97 -6.67 -13.43
C SER A 156 8.01 -6.26 -14.57
N ILE A 157 8.22 -5.10 -15.20
CA ILE A 157 7.39 -4.69 -16.36
C ILE A 157 7.56 -5.67 -17.51
N VAL A 158 8.80 -6.05 -17.84
CA VAL A 158 9.07 -7.02 -18.92
C VAL A 158 8.36 -8.33 -18.62
N PHE A 159 8.46 -8.82 -17.39
CA PHE A 159 7.74 -10.01 -16.95
C PHE A 159 6.21 -9.88 -17.15
N TYR A 160 5.61 -8.76 -16.70
CA TYR A 160 4.17 -8.55 -16.87
C TYR A 160 3.77 -8.49 -18.34
N MET A 161 4.56 -7.83 -19.20
CA MET A 161 4.27 -7.75 -20.63
C MET A 161 4.32 -9.13 -21.29
N VAL A 162 5.37 -9.92 -21.01
CA VAL A 162 5.52 -11.28 -21.53
C VAL A 162 4.39 -12.17 -21.02
N TYR A 163 4.13 -12.16 -19.71
CA TYR A 163 3.06 -12.95 -19.11
C TYR A 163 1.68 -12.59 -19.68
N THR A 164 1.40 -11.30 -19.85
CA THR A 164 0.15 -10.82 -20.46
C THR A 164 -0.01 -11.37 -21.86
N ARG A 165 1.05 -11.33 -22.66
CA ARG A 165 1.03 -11.84 -24.05
C ARG A 165 0.78 -13.34 -24.12
N MET A 166 1.31 -14.10 -23.16
CA MET A 166 1.21 -15.56 -23.13
C MET A 166 -0.11 -16.10 -22.55
N THR A 167 -0.71 -15.37 -21.60
CA THR A 167 -1.79 -15.93 -20.77
C THR A 167 -3.11 -15.18 -20.83
N VAL A 168 -3.11 -13.92 -21.29
CA VAL A 168 -4.30 -13.08 -21.37
C VAL A 168 -4.77 -12.98 -22.83
N ASP A 169 -6.05 -13.14 -23.04
CA ASP A 169 -6.64 -12.87 -24.36
C ASP A 169 -6.66 -11.36 -24.62
N ILE A 170 -5.64 -10.90 -25.33
CA ILE A 170 -5.41 -9.49 -25.65
C ILE A 170 -6.57 -8.89 -26.44
N LYS A 171 -7.18 -9.68 -27.35
CA LYS A 171 -8.32 -9.22 -28.18
C LYS A 171 -9.59 -9.08 -27.34
N LYS A 172 -9.84 -10.04 -26.45
CA LYS A 172 -10.98 -10.03 -25.52
C LYS A 172 -11.00 -8.76 -24.68
N TYR A 173 -9.84 -8.38 -24.11
CA TYR A 173 -9.72 -7.22 -23.25
C TYR A 173 -9.31 -5.92 -23.99
N ALA A 174 -9.19 -5.96 -25.32
CA ALA A 174 -8.78 -4.83 -26.16
C ALA A 174 -7.46 -4.15 -25.70
N LEU A 175 -6.50 -4.93 -25.21
CA LEU A 175 -5.22 -4.44 -24.68
C LEU A 175 -4.24 -4.00 -25.80
N ASN A 176 -4.52 -4.33 -27.07
CA ASN A 176 -3.73 -3.94 -28.23
C ASN A 176 -4.36 -2.79 -29.04
N GLN A 177 -5.52 -2.28 -28.60
CA GLN A 177 -6.21 -1.21 -29.30
C GLN A 177 -5.87 0.13 -28.65
N PHE A 178 -4.86 0.79 -29.19
CA PHE A 178 -4.59 2.18 -28.85
C PHE A 178 -5.69 3.05 -29.51
N ARG A 179 -6.78 3.27 -28.78
CA ARG A 179 -7.74 4.30 -29.15
C ARG A 179 -7.13 5.68 -28.85
N SER A 180 -7.52 6.70 -29.62
CA SER A 180 -7.14 8.08 -29.31
C SER A 180 -7.41 8.38 -27.83
N PHE A 181 -6.57 9.23 -27.23
CA PHE A 181 -6.70 9.62 -25.83
C PHE A 181 -8.11 10.17 -25.55
N ASP A 182 -8.86 9.47 -24.70
CA ASP A 182 -10.23 9.82 -24.33
C ASP A 182 -10.24 10.53 -22.98
N VAL A 183 -10.31 11.87 -23.04
CA VAL A 183 -10.37 12.72 -21.83
C VAL A 183 -11.58 12.41 -20.96
N LYS A 184 -12.72 11.98 -21.56
CA LYS A 184 -13.92 11.62 -20.78
C LYS A 184 -13.70 10.35 -19.97
N LEU A 185 -13.03 9.36 -20.56
CA LEU A 185 -12.66 8.13 -19.84
C LEU A 185 -11.66 8.45 -18.73
N LEU A 186 -10.61 9.21 -19.01
CA LEU A 186 -9.63 9.61 -17.99
C LEU A 186 -10.29 10.37 -16.84
N ARG A 187 -11.17 11.32 -17.13
CA ARG A 187 -11.92 12.05 -16.11
C ARG A 187 -12.74 11.10 -15.23
N ARG A 188 -13.41 10.12 -15.83
CA ARG A 188 -14.17 9.10 -15.08
C ARG A 188 -13.26 8.28 -14.18
N VAL A 189 -12.08 7.89 -14.66
CA VAL A 189 -11.09 7.18 -13.84
C VAL A 189 -10.60 8.07 -12.69
N LEU A 190 -10.31 9.33 -12.98
CA LEU A 190 -9.86 10.30 -11.96
C LEU A 190 -10.93 10.60 -10.92
N ASP A 191 -12.19 10.69 -11.29
CA ASP A 191 -13.31 10.93 -10.35
C ASP A 191 -13.40 9.85 -9.24
N ILE A 192 -12.93 8.64 -9.54
CA ILE A 192 -12.83 7.56 -8.56
C ILE A 192 -11.46 7.55 -7.88
N SER A 193 -10.39 7.72 -8.67
CA SER A 193 -9.01 7.54 -8.20
C SER A 193 -8.50 8.71 -7.35
N ILE A 194 -8.99 9.93 -7.54
CA ILE A 194 -8.52 11.09 -6.78
C ILE A 194 -8.71 10.90 -5.28
N PHE A 195 -9.85 10.32 -4.87
CA PHE A 195 -10.13 10.07 -3.46
C PHE A 195 -9.26 8.96 -2.89
N THR A 196 -8.96 7.91 -3.66
CA THR A 196 -8.03 6.86 -3.23
C THR A 196 -6.59 7.37 -3.20
N MET A 197 -6.16 8.23 -4.13
CA MET A 197 -4.85 8.87 -4.09
C MET A 197 -4.67 9.71 -2.82
N LEU A 198 -5.63 10.60 -2.53
CA LEU A 198 -5.61 11.43 -1.33
C LEU A 198 -5.65 10.58 -0.05
N GLN A 199 -6.49 9.54 -0.04
CA GLN A 199 -6.62 8.61 1.07
C GLN A 199 -5.27 7.97 1.41
N TYR A 200 -4.61 7.31 0.47
CA TYR A 200 -3.33 6.64 0.72
C TYR A 200 -2.23 7.63 1.17
N PHE A 201 -2.19 8.81 0.55
CA PHE A 201 -1.22 9.83 0.92
C PHE A 201 -1.43 10.34 2.35
N ILE A 202 -2.67 10.68 2.72
CA ILE A 202 -2.99 11.21 4.06
C ILE A 202 -2.83 10.12 5.11
N SER A 203 -3.26 8.88 4.85
CA SER A 203 -3.12 7.76 5.79
C SER A 203 -1.65 7.48 6.10
N LEU A 204 -0.79 7.45 5.09
CA LEU A 204 0.64 7.28 5.30
C LEU A 204 1.23 8.44 6.09
N SER A 205 0.88 9.68 5.73
CA SER A 205 1.38 10.88 6.43
C SER A 205 0.94 10.90 7.90
N THR A 206 -0.31 10.51 8.16
CA THR A 206 -0.84 10.45 9.53
C THR A 206 -0.18 9.34 10.35
N TYR A 207 0.11 8.19 9.73
CA TYR A 207 0.84 7.11 10.38
C TYR A 207 2.24 7.56 10.87
N PHE A 208 2.92 8.44 10.14
CA PHE A 208 4.19 8.99 10.58
C PHE A 208 4.07 9.87 11.84
N MET A 209 2.92 10.47 12.10
CA MET A 209 2.72 11.26 13.33
C MET A 209 2.86 10.43 14.60
N LEU A 210 2.54 9.13 14.55
CA LEU A 210 2.80 8.22 15.67
C LEU A 210 4.30 8.19 16.01
N PHE A 211 5.16 8.08 14.99
CA PHE A 211 6.62 8.02 15.21
C PHE A 211 7.18 9.35 15.69
N VAL A 212 6.66 10.45 15.19
CA VAL A 212 7.02 11.79 15.68
C VAL A 212 6.64 11.96 17.15
N ALA A 213 5.44 11.51 17.54
CA ALA A 213 5.02 11.56 18.93
C ALA A 213 5.87 10.67 19.85
N VAL A 214 6.22 9.45 19.37
CA VAL A 214 7.07 8.52 20.13
C VAL A 214 8.53 9.01 20.22
N GLU A 215 9.03 9.71 19.20
CA GLU A 215 10.37 10.32 19.23
C GLU A 215 10.51 11.33 20.38
N HIS A 216 9.45 12.08 20.69
CA HIS A 216 9.44 13.00 21.84
C HIS A 216 9.48 12.29 23.19
N LEU A 217 9.18 11.00 23.26
CA LEU A 217 9.31 10.20 24.50
C LEU A 217 10.76 9.76 24.76
N GLY A 218 11.57 9.62 23.70
CA GLY A 218 12.98 9.26 23.80
C GLY A 218 13.45 8.30 22.71
N GLN A 219 14.78 8.17 22.59
CA GLN A 219 15.38 7.29 21.56
C GLN A 219 15.12 5.81 21.79
N ARG A 220 15.05 5.38 23.07
CA ARG A 220 14.74 4.00 23.43
C ARG A 220 13.32 3.64 23.03
N GLU A 221 12.39 4.53 23.31
CA GLU A 221 10.97 4.40 22.97
C GLU A 221 10.77 4.33 21.45
N LEU A 222 11.51 5.14 20.71
CA LEU A 222 11.51 5.10 19.24
C LEU A 222 12.08 3.77 18.70
N ALA A 223 13.13 3.23 19.32
CA ALA A 223 13.66 1.91 18.96
C ALA A 223 12.63 0.81 19.19
N VAL A 224 11.94 0.80 20.33
CA VAL A 224 10.81 -0.11 20.63
C VAL A 224 9.73 0.00 19.57
N ALA A 225 9.31 1.22 19.22
CA ALA A 225 8.27 1.44 18.21
C ALA A 225 8.69 0.91 16.85
N ASN A 226 9.94 1.09 16.43
CA ASN A 226 10.44 0.57 15.16
C ASN A 226 10.48 -0.95 15.08
N ILE A 227 10.86 -1.62 16.18
CA ILE A 227 10.85 -3.09 16.28
C ILE A 227 9.41 -3.60 16.15
N VAL A 228 8.48 -3.05 16.93
CA VAL A 228 7.05 -3.44 16.88
C VAL A 228 6.43 -3.16 15.51
N ARG A 229 6.78 -2.02 14.88
CA ARG A 229 6.36 -1.72 13.52
C ARG A 229 6.80 -2.77 12.51
N SER A 230 8.02 -3.29 12.64
CA SER A 230 8.53 -4.30 11.72
C SER A 230 7.71 -5.58 11.78
N VAL A 231 7.32 -6.02 12.98
CA VAL A 231 6.40 -7.15 13.16
C VAL A 231 5.02 -6.82 12.61
N TYR A 232 4.50 -5.64 12.93
CA TYR A 232 3.18 -5.17 12.47
C TYR A 232 3.01 -5.20 10.96
N ILE A 233 4.01 -4.71 10.21
CA ILE A 233 4.00 -4.71 8.74
C ILE A 233 3.88 -6.13 8.19
N VAL A 234 4.61 -7.09 8.75
CA VAL A 234 4.55 -8.50 8.32
C VAL A 234 3.16 -9.09 8.59
N LEU A 235 2.60 -8.83 9.78
CA LEU A 235 1.27 -9.32 10.14
C LEU A 235 0.15 -8.69 9.29
N LEU A 236 0.33 -7.49 8.75
CA LEU A 236 -0.63 -6.83 7.87
C LEU A 236 -0.69 -7.42 6.46
N ILE A 237 0.31 -8.15 5.99
CA ILE A 237 0.37 -8.66 4.61
C ILE A 237 -0.88 -9.47 4.23
N PRO A 238 -1.32 -10.49 4.99
CA PRO A 238 -2.50 -11.25 4.64
C PRO A 238 -3.80 -10.41 4.68
N VAL A 239 -3.91 -9.48 5.63
CA VAL A 239 -5.07 -8.57 5.71
C VAL A 239 -5.17 -7.69 4.47
N ASN A 240 -4.05 -7.08 4.04
CA ASN A 240 -4.00 -6.23 2.85
C ASN A 240 -4.34 -7.01 1.58
N SER A 241 -3.89 -8.26 1.48
CA SER A 241 -4.19 -9.13 0.35
C SER A 241 -5.69 -9.45 0.26
N LEU A 242 -6.30 -9.82 1.38
CA LEU A 242 -7.73 -10.11 1.47
C LEU A 242 -8.59 -8.86 1.27
N SER A 243 -8.14 -7.71 1.77
CA SER A 243 -8.78 -6.41 1.55
C SER A 243 -8.84 -6.06 0.06
N THR A 244 -7.74 -6.23 -0.65
CA THR A 244 -7.66 -6.01 -2.10
C THR A 244 -8.58 -6.97 -2.86
N ALA A 245 -8.62 -8.24 -2.45
CA ALA A 245 -9.55 -9.23 -3.01
C ALA A 245 -11.01 -8.85 -2.77
N THR A 246 -11.35 -8.40 -1.55
CA THR A 246 -12.71 -7.95 -1.21
C THR A 246 -13.16 -6.81 -2.11
N ASN A 247 -12.32 -5.78 -2.26
CA ASN A 247 -12.57 -4.66 -3.15
C ASN A 247 -12.92 -5.11 -4.57
N THR A 248 -12.14 -6.02 -5.11
CA THR A 248 -12.32 -6.55 -6.46
C THR A 248 -13.57 -7.42 -6.59
N PHE A 249 -13.80 -8.35 -5.66
CA PHE A 249 -14.97 -9.20 -5.69
C PHE A 249 -16.27 -8.43 -5.57
N VAL A 250 -16.31 -7.44 -4.69
CA VAL A 250 -17.47 -6.54 -4.56
C VAL A 250 -17.72 -5.79 -5.87
N SER A 251 -16.68 -5.19 -6.47
CA SER A 251 -16.83 -4.46 -7.73
C SER A 251 -17.28 -5.38 -8.87
N ASN A 252 -16.70 -6.57 -9.01
CA ASN A 252 -17.13 -7.57 -10.00
C ASN A 252 -18.57 -8.02 -9.77
N SER A 253 -18.96 -8.31 -8.52
CA SER A 253 -20.32 -8.78 -8.18
C SER A 253 -21.39 -7.74 -8.53
N ILE A 254 -21.12 -6.46 -8.23
CA ILE A 254 -22.03 -5.38 -8.62
C ILE A 254 -22.08 -5.24 -10.16
N GLY A 255 -20.94 -5.37 -10.85
CA GLY A 255 -20.89 -5.35 -12.30
C GLY A 255 -21.69 -6.50 -12.93
N ALA A 256 -21.64 -7.68 -12.34
CA ALA A 256 -22.43 -8.85 -12.76
C ALA A 256 -23.93 -8.74 -12.43
N GLY A 257 -24.37 -7.69 -11.75
CA GLY A 257 -25.76 -7.49 -11.33
C GLY A 257 -26.14 -8.18 -10.01
N HIS A 258 -25.22 -8.90 -9.38
CA HIS A 258 -25.44 -9.65 -8.12
C HIS A 258 -25.17 -8.79 -6.89
N LYS A 259 -25.94 -7.72 -6.73
CA LYS A 259 -25.77 -6.75 -5.62
C LYS A 259 -26.11 -7.36 -4.25
N ASP A 260 -26.99 -8.35 -4.22
CA ASP A 260 -27.36 -9.15 -3.05
C ASP A 260 -26.19 -9.97 -2.47
N GLN A 261 -25.23 -10.34 -3.29
CA GLN A 261 -24.06 -11.11 -2.86
C GLN A 261 -22.95 -10.26 -2.21
N VAL A 262 -23.01 -8.95 -2.29
CA VAL A 262 -21.95 -8.06 -1.77
C VAL A 262 -21.73 -8.24 -0.27
N ILE A 263 -22.79 -8.20 0.54
CA ILE A 263 -22.70 -8.38 1.99
C ILE A 263 -22.24 -9.80 2.38
N PRO A 264 -22.80 -10.87 1.78
CA PRO A 264 -22.25 -12.22 1.95
C PRO A 264 -20.76 -12.36 1.63
N ILE A 265 -20.28 -11.77 0.53
CA ILE A 265 -18.86 -11.79 0.13
C ILE A 265 -18.01 -11.12 1.22
N ILE A 266 -18.37 -9.89 1.63
CA ILE A 266 -17.65 -9.16 2.68
C ILE A 266 -17.58 -9.99 3.95
N ARG A 267 -18.72 -10.53 4.40
CA ARG A 267 -18.81 -11.35 5.61
C ARG A 267 -17.94 -12.61 5.53
N HIS A 268 -17.96 -13.31 4.40
CA HIS A 268 -17.18 -14.53 4.21
C HIS A 268 -15.66 -14.26 4.27
N ILE A 269 -15.20 -13.22 3.56
CA ILE A 269 -13.80 -12.84 3.56
C ILE A 269 -13.38 -12.31 4.94
N THR A 270 -14.28 -11.61 5.66
CA THR A 270 -14.03 -11.17 7.05
C THR A 270 -13.73 -12.35 7.98
N TRP A 271 -14.50 -13.43 7.90
CA TRP A 271 -14.25 -14.62 8.72
C TRP A 271 -12.93 -15.31 8.37
N ILE A 272 -12.57 -15.37 7.08
CA ILE A 272 -11.27 -15.89 6.64
C ILE A 272 -10.14 -15.00 7.19
N SER A 273 -10.26 -13.69 7.05
CA SER A 273 -9.27 -12.73 7.55
C SER A 273 -9.08 -12.83 9.06
N LEU A 274 -10.19 -12.88 9.80
CA LEU A 274 -10.17 -13.00 11.25
C LEU A 274 -9.54 -14.34 11.69
N GLY A 275 -9.87 -15.45 11.01
CA GLY A 275 -9.28 -16.76 11.31
C GLY A 275 -7.77 -16.79 11.09
N ILE A 276 -7.30 -16.28 9.95
CA ILE A 276 -5.86 -16.17 9.66
C ILE A 276 -5.18 -15.27 10.70
N MET A 277 -5.75 -14.12 10.99
CA MET A 277 -5.16 -13.18 11.95
C MET A 277 -5.16 -13.74 13.37
N ALA A 278 -6.20 -14.48 13.78
CA ALA A 278 -6.23 -15.14 15.09
C ALA A 278 -5.08 -16.14 15.25
N VAL A 279 -4.76 -16.91 14.20
CA VAL A 279 -3.60 -17.81 14.21
C VAL A 279 -2.29 -17.04 14.36
N PHE A 280 -2.08 -15.99 13.53
CA PHE A 280 -0.85 -15.19 13.62
C PHE A 280 -0.69 -14.48 14.96
N VAL A 281 -1.76 -13.88 15.48
CA VAL A 281 -1.77 -13.23 16.79
C VAL A 281 -1.52 -14.24 17.92
N SER A 282 -2.12 -15.43 17.85
CA SER A 282 -1.88 -16.48 18.83
C SER A 282 -0.40 -16.89 18.86
N VAL A 283 0.22 -17.11 17.71
CA VAL A 283 1.67 -17.41 17.62
C VAL A 283 2.49 -16.26 18.18
N THR A 284 2.16 -15.01 17.81
CA THR A 284 2.87 -13.81 18.27
C THR A 284 2.78 -13.65 19.79
N CYS A 285 1.63 -13.95 20.38
CA CYS A 285 1.42 -13.84 21.82
C CYS A 285 2.05 -15.01 22.63
N LEU A 286 2.17 -16.19 22.01
CA LEU A 286 2.77 -17.36 22.68
C LEU A 286 4.30 -17.29 22.73
N ILE A 287 4.94 -16.75 21.72
CA ILE A 287 6.41 -16.67 21.60
C ILE A 287 6.91 -15.25 21.28
N PRO A 288 6.50 -14.22 22.06
CA PRO A 288 6.79 -12.82 21.71
C PRO A 288 8.29 -12.53 21.65
N SER A 289 9.06 -13.02 22.61
CA SER A 289 10.51 -12.81 22.67
C SER A 289 11.24 -13.41 21.46
N THR A 290 10.83 -14.58 20.98
CA THR A 290 11.42 -15.22 19.80
C THR A 290 11.13 -14.42 18.52
N ILE A 291 9.93 -13.87 18.38
CA ILE A 291 9.59 -13.04 17.22
C ILE A 291 10.37 -11.73 17.24
N LEU A 292 10.47 -11.09 18.40
CA LEU A 292 11.21 -9.85 18.55
C LEU A 292 12.72 -10.04 18.39
N SER A 293 13.28 -11.20 18.77
CA SER A 293 14.71 -11.51 18.61
C SER A 293 15.16 -11.60 17.15
N VAL A 294 14.23 -11.74 16.20
CA VAL A 294 14.54 -11.65 14.76
C VAL A 294 15.00 -10.23 14.37
N TYR A 295 14.57 -9.21 15.12
CA TYR A 295 14.82 -7.79 14.80
C TYR A 295 15.88 -7.14 15.69
N THR A 296 16.17 -7.70 16.86
CA THR A 296 17.18 -7.17 17.78
C THR A 296 17.73 -8.25 18.72
N ASN A 297 19.02 -8.15 19.04
CA ASN A 297 19.67 -9.01 20.04
C ASN A 297 19.66 -8.40 21.45
N ASP A 298 19.19 -7.15 21.59
CA ASP A 298 19.14 -6.47 22.89
C ASP A 298 17.94 -6.96 23.71
N VAL A 299 18.22 -7.74 24.74
CA VAL A 299 17.23 -8.33 25.64
C VAL A 299 16.37 -7.23 26.31
N THR A 300 16.95 -6.06 26.59
CA THR A 300 16.23 -4.96 27.27
C THR A 300 15.20 -4.34 26.32
N LEU A 301 15.51 -4.21 25.03
CA LEU A 301 14.57 -3.74 24.00
C LEU A 301 13.49 -4.79 23.71
N ILE A 302 13.85 -6.09 23.70
CA ILE A 302 12.87 -7.18 23.53
C ILE A 302 11.82 -7.08 24.64
N GLN A 303 12.26 -7.03 25.92
CA GLN A 303 11.33 -6.97 27.05
C GLN A 303 10.46 -5.70 27.02
N ALA A 304 11.05 -4.56 26.68
CA ALA A 304 10.32 -3.30 26.56
C ALA A 304 9.29 -3.29 25.40
N SER A 305 9.50 -4.12 24.36
CA SER A 305 8.62 -4.19 23.19
C SER A 305 7.39 -5.11 23.40
N ILE A 306 7.44 -6.06 24.33
CA ILE A 306 6.37 -7.04 24.55
C ILE A 306 5.01 -6.39 24.83
N PRO A 307 4.86 -5.39 25.74
CA PRO A 307 3.57 -4.76 25.98
C PRO A 307 2.98 -4.10 24.72
N SER A 308 3.83 -3.43 23.93
CA SER A 308 3.43 -2.80 22.68
C SER A 308 3.01 -3.83 21.63
N LEU A 309 3.69 -4.98 21.59
CA LEU A 309 3.37 -6.10 20.70
C LEU A 309 1.99 -6.69 21.03
N TYR A 310 1.62 -6.81 22.29
CA TYR A 310 0.30 -7.30 22.70
C TYR A 310 -0.82 -6.31 22.29
N VAL A 311 -0.60 -5.01 22.48
CA VAL A 311 -1.56 -3.98 22.07
C VAL A 311 -1.79 -4.02 20.56
N ILE A 312 -0.70 -4.05 19.77
CA ILE A 312 -0.81 -4.08 18.31
C ILE A 312 -1.45 -5.39 17.82
N SER A 313 -1.19 -6.50 18.49
CA SER A 313 -1.82 -7.79 18.19
C SER A 313 -3.34 -7.74 18.39
N GLY A 314 -3.81 -7.11 19.46
CA GLY A 314 -5.23 -6.85 19.70
C GLY A 314 -5.83 -5.91 18.63
N ALA A 315 -5.11 -4.83 18.27
CA ALA A 315 -5.52 -3.93 17.22
C ALA A 315 -5.67 -4.62 15.86
N LEU A 316 -4.76 -5.55 15.54
CA LEU A 316 -4.78 -6.32 14.30
C LEU A 316 -6.00 -7.24 14.16
N LEU A 317 -6.53 -7.80 15.26
CA LEU A 317 -7.78 -8.56 15.20
C LEU A 317 -8.96 -7.68 14.77
N ILE A 318 -9.04 -6.46 15.30
CA ILE A 318 -10.04 -5.48 14.87
C ILE A 318 -9.76 -5.04 13.43
N GLY A 319 -8.49 -4.79 13.11
CA GLY A 319 -8.01 -4.43 11.78
C GLY A 319 -8.33 -5.47 10.71
N ALA A 320 -8.27 -6.76 11.04
CA ALA A 320 -8.62 -7.85 10.15
C ALA A 320 -10.09 -7.80 9.71
N VAL A 321 -10.97 -7.28 10.55
CA VAL A 321 -12.39 -7.04 10.23
C VAL A 321 -12.55 -5.70 9.53
N ALA A 322 -11.99 -4.63 10.12
CA ALA A 322 -12.17 -3.26 9.67
C ALA A 322 -11.70 -3.04 8.22
N ASN A 323 -10.50 -3.52 7.88
CA ASN A 323 -9.94 -3.37 6.54
C ASN A 323 -10.76 -4.10 5.47
N ILE A 324 -11.29 -5.28 5.77
CA ILE A 324 -12.14 -6.03 4.83
C ILE A 324 -13.45 -5.28 4.58
N VAL A 325 -14.13 -4.85 5.64
CA VAL A 325 -15.40 -4.13 5.52
C VAL A 325 -15.21 -2.80 4.80
N PHE A 326 -14.16 -2.06 5.14
CA PHE A 326 -13.83 -0.78 4.49
C PHE A 326 -13.49 -0.94 3.01
N ASN A 327 -12.71 -1.95 2.65
CA ASN A 327 -12.41 -2.25 1.23
C ASN A 327 -13.65 -2.77 0.49
N GLY A 328 -14.60 -3.37 1.19
CA GLY A 328 -15.93 -3.64 0.67
C GLY A 328 -16.65 -2.37 0.24
N VAL A 329 -16.62 -1.32 1.09
CA VAL A 329 -17.20 0.00 0.77
C VAL A 329 -16.48 0.61 -0.46
N THR A 330 -15.15 0.61 -0.47
CA THR A 330 -14.37 1.14 -1.60
C THR A 330 -14.70 0.41 -2.90
N GLY A 331 -14.88 -0.93 -2.84
CA GLY A 331 -15.25 -1.78 -3.97
C GLY A 331 -16.64 -1.48 -4.56
N THR A 332 -17.54 -0.83 -3.81
CA THR A 332 -18.80 -0.35 -4.38
C THR A 332 -18.60 0.77 -5.41
N GLY A 333 -17.41 1.36 -5.48
CA GLY A 333 -17.07 2.51 -6.32
C GLY A 333 -17.35 3.86 -5.63
N ASN A 334 -17.77 3.86 -4.36
CA ASN A 334 -18.01 5.11 -3.63
C ASN A 334 -16.75 5.54 -2.84
N THR A 335 -15.67 5.78 -3.58
CA THR A 335 -14.36 6.17 -3.03
C THR A 335 -14.40 7.50 -2.28
N ARG A 336 -15.30 8.43 -2.67
CA ARG A 336 -15.50 9.69 -1.95
C ARG A 336 -15.99 9.46 -0.53
N SER A 337 -16.99 8.59 -0.33
CA SER A 337 -17.48 8.26 1.02
C SER A 337 -16.43 7.51 1.82
N ALA A 338 -15.69 6.59 1.19
CA ALA A 338 -14.57 5.90 1.82
C ALA A 338 -13.50 6.90 2.30
N PHE A 339 -13.13 7.86 1.46
CA PHE A 339 -12.18 8.92 1.83
C PHE A 339 -12.68 9.77 3.01
N VAL A 340 -13.94 10.17 3.02
CA VAL A 340 -14.52 10.95 4.14
C VAL A 340 -14.52 10.16 5.45
N MET A 341 -14.85 8.87 5.40
CA MET A 341 -14.80 7.99 6.58
C MET A 341 -13.36 7.83 7.10
N GLU A 342 -12.41 7.62 6.20
CA GLU A 342 -10.98 7.56 6.52
C GLU A 342 -10.52 8.87 7.17
N LEU A 343 -10.79 10.01 6.52
CA LEU A 343 -10.40 11.32 7.04
C LEU A 343 -10.97 11.60 8.44
N ALA A 344 -12.25 11.29 8.66
CA ALA A 344 -12.87 11.43 9.98
C ALA A 344 -12.16 10.55 11.02
N THR A 345 -11.84 9.31 10.68
CA THR A 345 -11.11 8.39 11.56
C THR A 345 -9.70 8.88 11.87
N LEU A 346 -9.01 9.44 10.87
CA LEU A 346 -7.65 9.99 11.03
C LEU A 346 -7.61 11.25 11.91
N VAL A 347 -8.69 12.02 11.96
CA VAL A 347 -8.82 13.13 12.93
C VAL A 347 -8.82 12.59 14.37
N PHE A 348 -9.57 11.53 14.65
CA PHE A 348 -9.56 10.90 15.98
C PHE A 348 -8.22 10.23 16.29
N TYR A 349 -7.59 9.60 15.30
CA TYR A 349 -6.24 9.06 15.40
C TYR A 349 -5.24 10.13 15.83
N THR A 350 -5.21 11.24 15.10
CA THR A 350 -4.28 12.36 15.36
C THR A 350 -4.52 12.99 16.72
N LEU A 351 -5.79 13.20 17.08
CA LEU A 351 -6.16 13.76 18.39
C LEU A 351 -5.71 12.84 19.53
N PHE A 352 -5.95 11.53 19.39
CA PHE A 352 -5.56 10.55 20.41
C PHE A 352 -4.05 10.52 20.61
N ILE A 353 -3.26 10.41 19.53
CA ILE A 353 -1.80 10.36 19.64
C ILE A 353 -1.21 11.68 20.15
N TYR A 354 -1.79 12.82 19.79
CA TYR A 354 -1.39 14.11 20.33
C TYR A 354 -1.58 14.19 21.83
N VAL A 355 -2.75 13.77 22.32
CA VAL A 355 -3.04 13.80 23.77
C VAL A 355 -2.17 12.79 24.50
N VAL A 356 -2.12 11.55 24.06
CA VAL A 356 -1.46 10.44 24.76
C VAL A 356 0.06 10.53 24.65
N GLY A 357 0.59 10.79 23.46
CA GLY A 357 2.04 10.81 23.22
C GLY A 357 2.67 12.17 23.58
N MET A 358 2.09 13.28 23.13
CA MET A 358 2.76 14.59 23.25
C MET A 358 2.36 15.37 24.52
N ARG A 359 1.14 15.19 25.05
CA ARG A 359 0.68 15.91 26.25
C ARG A 359 0.89 15.10 27.53
N LEU A 360 0.50 13.82 27.52
CA LEU A 360 0.55 12.95 28.71
C LEU A 360 1.83 12.14 28.82
N HIS A 361 2.66 12.08 27.77
CA HIS A 361 3.91 11.32 27.71
C HIS A 361 3.74 9.86 28.19
N MET A 362 2.66 9.21 27.72
CA MET A 362 2.32 7.84 28.12
C MET A 362 3.29 6.83 27.47
N PRO A 363 3.45 5.63 28.05
CA PRO A 363 4.28 4.58 27.48
C PRO A 363 3.93 4.23 26.03
N VAL A 364 4.91 3.77 25.27
CA VAL A 364 4.77 3.42 23.84
C VAL A 364 3.62 2.45 23.59
N ALA A 365 3.39 1.49 24.48
CA ALA A 365 2.27 0.55 24.38
C ALA A 365 0.90 1.27 24.34
N ILE A 366 0.73 2.33 25.13
CA ILE A 366 -0.50 3.14 25.11
C ILE A 366 -0.57 4.00 23.84
N CYS A 367 0.57 4.49 23.35
CA CYS A 367 0.60 5.18 22.05
C CYS A 367 0.12 4.26 20.91
N PHE A 368 0.44 2.97 20.92
CA PHE A 368 -0.06 2.02 19.93
C PHE A 368 -1.58 1.72 20.05
N MET A 369 -2.25 2.08 21.12
CA MET A 369 -3.73 2.03 21.18
C MET A 369 -4.39 2.96 20.16
N THR A 370 -3.64 3.89 19.56
CA THR A 370 -4.08 4.68 18.42
C THR A 370 -4.56 3.81 17.26
N GLU A 371 -3.92 2.65 17.03
CA GLU A 371 -4.34 1.68 16.01
C GLU A 371 -5.70 1.05 16.34
N VAL A 372 -6.00 0.83 17.63
CA VAL A 372 -7.31 0.34 18.09
C VAL A 372 -8.38 1.39 17.80
N VAL A 373 -8.11 2.66 18.11
CA VAL A 373 -9.01 3.78 17.81
C VAL A 373 -9.25 3.88 16.30
N TYR A 374 -8.21 3.80 15.50
CA TYR A 374 -8.28 3.84 14.05
C TYR A 374 -9.16 2.72 13.47
N TYR A 375 -8.84 1.47 13.78
CA TYR A 375 -9.58 0.34 13.22
C TYR A 375 -11.03 0.28 13.72
N THR A 376 -11.27 0.65 14.98
CA THR A 376 -12.64 0.72 15.52
C THR A 376 -13.44 1.79 14.83
N GLY A 377 -12.91 2.99 14.67
CA GLY A 377 -13.56 4.10 13.97
C GLY A 377 -13.88 3.74 12.52
N LEU A 378 -12.90 3.17 11.81
CA LEU A 378 -13.03 2.75 10.42
C LEU A 378 -14.13 1.67 10.27
N LEU A 379 -14.15 0.68 11.18
CA LEU A 379 -15.15 -0.39 11.19
C LEU A 379 -16.55 0.15 11.40
N VAL A 380 -16.74 0.98 12.43
CA VAL A 380 -18.03 1.56 12.77
C VAL A 380 -18.56 2.40 11.59
N ALA A 381 -17.74 3.29 11.02
CA ALA A 381 -18.13 4.12 9.90
C ALA A 381 -18.52 3.27 8.68
N SER A 382 -17.72 2.23 8.36
CA SER A 382 -17.97 1.34 7.23
C SER A 382 -19.24 0.50 7.38
N VAL A 383 -19.50 -0.03 8.58
CA VAL A 383 -20.73 -0.80 8.86
C VAL A 383 -21.97 0.11 8.77
N ILE A 384 -21.92 1.33 9.32
CA ILE A 384 -23.01 2.29 9.22
C ILE A 384 -23.30 2.61 7.75
N TYR A 385 -22.25 2.84 6.95
CA TYR A 385 -22.39 3.11 5.53
C TYR A 385 -23.04 1.95 4.78
N LEU A 386 -22.58 0.72 4.95
CA LEU A 386 -23.14 -0.45 4.26
C LEU A 386 -24.61 -0.71 4.62
N LYS A 387 -25.04 -0.35 5.84
CA LYS A 387 -26.42 -0.50 6.29
C LYS A 387 -27.34 0.62 5.82
N LYS A 388 -26.86 1.88 5.75
CA LYS A 388 -27.71 3.05 5.55
C LYS A 388 -27.63 3.67 4.15
N ALA A 389 -26.50 3.51 3.44
CA ALA A 389 -26.29 4.16 2.16
C ALA A 389 -26.86 3.35 0.99
N SER A 390 -27.35 4.06 -0.04
CA SER A 390 -27.85 3.45 -1.29
C SER A 390 -26.72 3.14 -2.29
N TRP A 391 -25.64 2.49 -1.82
CA TRP A 391 -24.46 2.13 -2.62
C TRP A 391 -24.78 1.22 -3.82
N GLN A 392 -25.90 0.49 -3.75
CA GLN A 392 -26.36 -0.46 -4.80
C GLN A 392 -26.66 0.22 -6.14
N ASN A 393 -26.97 1.51 -6.14
CA ASN A 393 -27.35 2.28 -7.34
C ASN A 393 -26.20 3.12 -7.92
N LYS A 394 -24.99 3.01 -7.37
CA LYS A 394 -23.82 3.75 -7.84
C LYS A 394 -23.41 3.26 -9.22
N LYS A 395 -23.49 4.13 -10.23
CA LYS A 395 -22.92 3.94 -11.57
C LYS A 395 -21.48 4.46 -11.61
N ILE A 396 -20.56 3.72 -12.21
CA ILE A 396 -19.14 4.09 -12.39
C ILE A 396 -18.67 3.80 -13.81
#